data_43860dc9f90e03671b9c2805a81d4a4a
#
_entry.id   43860dc9f90e03671b9c2805a81d4a4a
#
_cell.length_a   1.000
_cell.length_b   1.000
_cell.length_c   1.000
_cell.angle_alpha   90.00
_cell.angle_beta   90.00
_cell.angle_gamma   90.00
#
_symmetry.space_group_name_H-M   'P 1'
#
loop_
_entity.id
_entity.type
_entity.pdbx_description
1 polymer ?
#
loop_
_entity_poly.entity_id
_entity_poly.type
_entity_poly.pdbx_seq_one_letter_code
_entity_poly.pdbx_strand_id
1 'polypeptide(L)'
;MRKRIYMYEMDCYKQASEEQIEKMHIRPDRYFDLEGFPSEDVGRLLEDFIWDRGKKLAPSSLSSELLYYNNIREFLIDRNICSLDAKTEEKIIRMLKGWMMENDYALSSKKYRAVYDRIGIETPGIIKHMKKILKFAKEDDDRDEQEKDIWNLKNFDFPIHSNPILNMETINFTKITQPDIREEVKKAVFMHLKYSPLGTIQNEMTAIKRFARFLDKRCPDIKSLQELERMHIEQYLIYLQTEAYERKNYRSDLYALRRVIEDVGNLYEWKSMSELFLSNDFPSTPKHILRFYTDAEIKRLNEHIFKMDEQVCRALIIHQLLGTRISDTLTLKPDCLSMREGRYFIRIDQVKSVTYEKAISEEVAQLIMKAIDYTKERYGETTYIFVKKNDPTKPYQYNMIQNQIMEMIRQKDIRDDNGELLRFGTHIFRHCYGKKLTEMHVDDWMIARLLGHTSTQSVHYYRKIGNKLMADETRTAREKMDMILLDIIEGWDDYEI
;
A
#
# COMPACT_ATOMS: atom_id res chain seq x y z
N MET A 1 -1.56 1.51 -43.82
CA MET A 1 -0.76 1.59 -42.60
C MET A 1 0.20 2.76 -42.68
N ARG A 2 0.30 3.58 -41.64
CA ARG A 2 1.28 4.65 -41.55
C ARG A 2 2.69 4.05 -41.42
N LYS A 3 3.70 4.78 -41.91
CA LYS A 3 5.10 4.35 -41.76
C LYS A 3 5.67 4.74 -40.40
N ARG A 4 5.25 5.88 -39.85
CA ARG A 4 5.78 6.48 -38.64
C ARG A 4 4.68 7.22 -37.88
N ILE A 5 4.75 7.20 -36.56
CA ILE A 5 3.90 7.98 -35.68
C ILE A 5 4.80 8.86 -34.82
N TYR A 6 4.70 10.16 -34.97
CA TYR A 6 5.55 11.12 -34.25
C TYR A 6 4.97 11.47 -32.87
N MET A 7 5.85 11.77 -31.92
CA MET A 7 5.45 12.11 -30.55
C MET A 7 4.53 13.34 -30.49
N TYR A 8 4.76 14.36 -31.35
CA TYR A 8 3.91 15.56 -31.40
C TYR A 8 2.48 15.30 -31.89
N GLU A 9 2.22 14.18 -32.55
CA GLU A 9 0.89 13.82 -33.03
C GLU A 9 0.01 13.27 -31.90
N MET A 10 0.62 12.83 -30.78
CA MET A 10 -0.05 12.17 -29.67
C MET A 10 -0.86 13.12 -28.81
N ASP A 11 -2.02 12.66 -28.31
CA ASP A 11 -2.90 13.46 -27.46
C ASP A 11 -2.21 13.90 -26.18
N CYS A 12 -1.42 13.03 -25.55
CA CYS A 12 -0.65 13.37 -24.35
C CYS A 12 0.36 14.49 -24.57
N TYR A 13 0.94 14.60 -25.76
CA TYR A 13 1.88 15.68 -26.09
C TYR A 13 1.12 16.99 -26.36
N LYS A 14 0.02 16.94 -27.11
CA LYS A 14 -0.81 18.11 -27.42
C LYS A 14 -1.45 18.74 -26.17
N GLN A 15 -1.73 17.93 -25.15
CA GLN A 15 -2.33 18.38 -23.89
C GLN A 15 -1.29 18.82 -22.85
N ALA A 16 0.00 18.53 -23.05
CA ALA A 16 1.06 18.90 -22.13
C ALA A 16 1.37 20.41 -22.24
N SER A 17 1.66 21.07 -21.10
CA SER A 17 2.11 22.46 -21.10
C SER A 17 3.54 22.58 -21.64
N GLU A 18 3.89 23.75 -22.20
CA GLU A 18 5.24 24.04 -22.68
C GLU A 18 6.30 23.80 -21.60
N GLU A 19 6.03 24.22 -20.36
CA GLU A 19 6.90 23.99 -19.21
C GLU A 19 7.12 22.48 -18.91
N GLN A 20 6.11 21.65 -19.13
CA GLN A 20 6.23 20.19 -18.98
C GLN A 20 7.10 19.61 -20.09
N ILE A 21 6.94 20.06 -21.31
CA ILE A 21 7.71 19.60 -22.48
C ILE A 21 9.18 19.97 -22.32
N GLU A 22 9.47 21.22 -21.93
CA GLU A 22 10.84 21.67 -21.68
C GLU A 22 11.55 20.92 -20.57
N LYS A 23 10.88 20.77 -19.41
CA LYS A 23 11.43 20.01 -18.26
C LYS A 23 11.73 18.55 -18.57
N MET A 24 11.00 17.96 -19.50
CA MET A 24 11.15 16.54 -19.84
C MET A 24 12.20 16.31 -20.95
N HIS A 25 12.77 17.34 -21.54
CA HIS A 25 13.71 17.26 -22.68
C HIS A 25 13.25 16.29 -23.77
N ILE A 26 11.93 16.23 -24.03
CA ILE A 26 11.35 15.32 -25.03
C ILE A 26 11.47 15.96 -26.40
N ARG A 27 12.19 15.29 -27.29
CA ARG A 27 12.27 15.71 -28.67
C ARG A 27 10.96 15.39 -29.39
N PRO A 28 10.25 16.39 -29.96
CA PRO A 28 8.99 16.20 -30.67
C PRO A 28 9.12 15.36 -31.94
N ASP A 29 10.30 15.39 -32.58
CA ASP A 29 10.67 14.65 -33.79
C ASP A 29 10.89 13.14 -33.57
N ARG A 30 10.89 12.66 -32.35
CA ARG A 30 10.90 11.21 -32.04
C ARG A 30 9.66 10.55 -32.58
N TYR A 31 9.80 9.33 -33.08
CA TYR A 31 8.69 8.58 -33.68
C TYR A 31 8.77 7.10 -33.39
N PHE A 32 7.63 6.46 -33.49
CA PHE A 32 7.49 5.00 -33.54
C PHE A 32 7.52 4.56 -34.99
N ASP A 33 8.46 3.69 -35.33
CA ASP A 33 8.62 3.17 -36.68
C ASP A 33 7.75 1.94 -36.90
N LEU A 34 6.86 1.97 -37.88
CA LEU A 34 5.93 0.90 -38.21
C LEU A 34 6.33 0.13 -39.49
N GLU A 35 7.50 0.42 -40.09
CA GLU A 35 7.96 -0.28 -41.27
C GLU A 35 8.64 -1.62 -40.95
N GLY A 36 8.57 -2.56 -41.86
CA GLY A 36 9.33 -3.82 -41.82
C GLY A 36 8.73 -4.95 -41.00
N PHE A 37 7.52 -4.84 -40.49
CA PHE A 37 6.87 -5.95 -39.80
C PHE A 37 6.57 -7.12 -40.73
N PRO A 38 6.65 -8.39 -40.22
CA PRO A 38 6.43 -9.59 -41.01
C PRO A 38 4.99 -9.75 -41.54
N SER A 39 4.01 -9.09 -40.90
CA SER A 39 2.62 -9.07 -41.35
C SER A 39 1.96 -7.71 -41.14
N GLU A 40 0.95 -7.40 -41.96
CA GLU A 40 0.14 -6.18 -41.78
C GLU A 40 -0.66 -6.19 -40.48
N ASP A 41 -1.12 -7.34 -40.02
CA ASP A 41 -1.92 -7.48 -38.79
C ASP A 41 -1.11 -7.10 -37.57
N VAL A 42 0.15 -7.54 -37.48
CA VAL A 42 1.07 -7.11 -36.41
C VAL A 42 1.32 -5.61 -36.47
N GLY A 43 1.50 -5.06 -37.66
CA GLY A 43 1.70 -3.63 -37.87
C GLY A 43 0.50 -2.80 -37.43
N ARG A 44 -0.72 -3.20 -37.80
CA ARG A 44 -1.97 -2.53 -37.39
C ARG A 44 -2.19 -2.61 -35.88
N LEU A 45 -2.02 -3.80 -35.30
CA LEU A 45 -2.12 -3.99 -33.85
C LEU A 45 -1.19 -3.06 -33.09
N LEU A 46 0.06 -2.90 -33.54
CA LEU A 46 1.03 -2.03 -32.89
C LEU A 46 0.70 -0.55 -33.11
N GLU A 47 0.19 -0.18 -34.28
CA GLU A 47 -0.33 1.17 -34.55
C GLU A 47 -1.44 1.52 -33.57
N ASP A 48 -2.45 0.68 -33.42
CA ASP A 48 -3.57 0.87 -32.49
C ASP A 48 -3.10 0.90 -31.03
N PHE A 49 -2.19 0.01 -30.66
CA PHE A 49 -1.59 -0.01 -29.33
C PHE A 49 -0.86 1.31 -29.01
N ILE A 50 -0.06 1.84 -29.94
CA ILE A 50 0.68 3.11 -29.75
C ILE A 50 -0.30 4.27 -29.54
N TRP A 51 -1.37 4.35 -30.35
CA TRP A 51 -2.39 5.39 -30.20
C TRP A 51 -3.12 5.28 -28.86
N ASP A 52 -3.47 4.07 -28.41
CA ASP A 52 -4.06 3.83 -27.08
C ASP A 52 -3.12 4.30 -25.96
N ARG A 53 -1.81 4.03 -26.09
CA ARG A 53 -0.82 4.49 -25.12
C ARG A 53 -0.69 6.01 -25.11
N GLY A 54 -0.72 6.64 -26.29
CA GLY A 54 -0.67 8.09 -26.46
C GLY A 54 -1.84 8.84 -25.83
N LYS A 55 -3.00 8.18 -25.68
CA LYS A 55 -4.17 8.73 -24.95
C LYS A 55 -4.05 8.60 -23.43
N LYS A 56 -3.35 7.57 -22.94
CA LYS A 56 -3.37 7.14 -21.51
C LYS A 56 -2.14 7.58 -20.72
N LEU A 57 -1.02 7.89 -21.38
CA LEU A 57 0.25 8.14 -20.72
C LEU A 57 0.64 9.61 -20.73
N ALA A 58 1.48 10.00 -19.77
CA ALA A 58 2.22 11.25 -19.85
C ALA A 58 3.34 11.16 -20.93
N PRO A 59 3.73 12.29 -21.57
CA PRO A 59 4.75 12.29 -22.63
C PRO A 59 6.07 11.63 -22.24
N SER A 60 6.55 11.84 -21.01
CA SER A 60 7.78 11.22 -20.50
C SER A 60 7.69 9.69 -20.40
N SER A 61 6.52 9.18 -19.99
CA SER A 61 6.27 7.74 -19.92
C SER A 61 6.23 7.12 -21.33
N LEU A 62 5.57 7.79 -22.26
CA LEU A 62 5.50 7.35 -23.65
C LEU A 62 6.89 7.37 -24.32
N SER A 63 7.70 8.41 -24.07
CA SER A 63 9.09 8.50 -24.52
C SER A 63 9.97 7.35 -23.98
N SER A 64 9.72 6.93 -22.74
CA SER A 64 10.40 5.75 -22.18
C SER A 64 9.94 4.44 -22.82
N GLU A 65 8.64 4.33 -23.17
CA GLU A 65 8.11 3.14 -23.87
C GLU A 65 8.64 3.01 -25.30
N LEU A 66 8.99 4.11 -25.98
CA LEU A 66 9.62 4.10 -27.30
C LEU A 66 10.91 3.26 -27.33
N LEU A 67 11.73 3.34 -26.29
CA LEU A 67 12.96 2.53 -26.20
C LEU A 67 12.63 1.02 -26.19
N TYR A 68 11.65 0.62 -25.39
CA TYR A 68 11.22 -0.79 -25.32
C TYR A 68 10.54 -1.25 -26.61
N TYR A 69 9.77 -0.34 -27.24
CA TYR A 69 9.12 -0.60 -28.51
C TYR A 69 10.15 -0.90 -29.61
N ASN A 70 11.22 -0.12 -29.73
CA ASN A 70 12.26 -0.34 -30.73
C ASN A 70 12.89 -1.72 -30.61
N ASN A 71 13.23 -2.14 -29.37
CA ASN A 71 13.78 -3.47 -29.13
C ASN A 71 12.78 -4.59 -29.47
N ILE A 72 11.48 -4.37 -29.18
CA ILE A 72 10.43 -5.33 -29.52
C ILE A 72 10.22 -5.39 -31.04
N ARG A 73 10.26 -4.25 -31.71
CA ARG A 73 10.18 -4.19 -33.18
C ARG A 73 11.30 -5.01 -33.81
N GLU A 74 12.55 -4.81 -33.40
CA GLU A 74 13.68 -5.59 -33.86
C GLU A 74 13.50 -7.09 -33.61
N PHE A 75 13.06 -7.48 -32.41
CA PHE A 75 12.73 -8.87 -32.09
C PHE A 75 11.65 -9.47 -33.02
N LEU A 76 10.55 -8.74 -33.26
CA LEU A 76 9.45 -9.21 -34.08
C LEU A 76 9.88 -9.41 -35.55
N ILE A 77 10.72 -8.52 -36.07
CA ILE A 77 11.26 -8.60 -37.42
C ILE A 77 12.27 -9.75 -37.52
N ASP A 78 13.23 -9.82 -36.60
CA ASP A 78 14.31 -10.81 -36.60
C ASP A 78 13.76 -12.26 -36.48
N ARG A 79 12.76 -12.45 -35.64
CA ARG A 79 12.11 -13.77 -35.43
C ARG A 79 10.93 -14.05 -36.35
N ASN A 80 10.68 -13.16 -37.33
CA ASN A 80 9.59 -13.28 -38.30
C ASN A 80 8.23 -13.61 -37.65
N ILE A 81 7.86 -12.85 -36.61
CA ILE A 81 6.62 -13.04 -35.86
C ILE A 81 5.44 -12.45 -36.63
N CYS A 82 4.63 -13.29 -37.26
CA CYS A 82 3.50 -12.88 -38.09
C CYS A 82 2.19 -12.71 -37.32
N SER A 83 2.11 -13.16 -36.07
CA SER A 83 0.89 -13.06 -35.22
C SER A 83 1.23 -12.90 -33.75
N LEU A 84 0.48 -12.05 -33.07
CA LEU A 84 0.56 -11.78 -31.62
C LEU A 84 -0.68 -12.27 -30.91
N ASP A 85 -1.09 -13.52 -31.14
CA ASP A 85 -2.23 -14.14 -30.48
C ASP A 85 -1.93 -14.41 -28.99
N ALA A 86 -2.93 -14.16 -28.14
CA ALA A 86 -2.91 -14.39 -26.71
C ALA A 86 -2.60 -15.85 -26.32
N LYS A 87 -3.05 -16.83 -27.14
CA LYS A 87 -2.79 -18.26 -26.95
C LYS A 87 -1.30 -18.62 -27.04
N THR A 88 -0.49 -17.73 -27.61
CA THR A 88 0.95 -17.93 -27.81
C THR A 88 1.83 -17.09 -26.85
N GLU A 89 1.24 -16.42 -25.84
CA GLU A 89 1.97 -15.52 -24.93
C GLU A 89 3.25 -16.17 -24.34
N GLU A 90 3.15 -17.37 -23.78
CA GLU A 90 4.30 -18.05 -23.18
C GLU A 90 5.40 -18.35 -24.20
N LYS A 91 5.01 -18.77 -25.40
CA LYS A 91 5.94 -19.04 -26.50
C LYS A 91 6.66 -17.78 -26.93
N ILE A 92 5.92 -16.69 -27.15
CA ILE A 92 6.47 -15.39 -27.56
C ILE A 92 7.43 -14.84 -26.50
N ILE A 93 7.05 -14.89 -25.21
CA ILE A 93 7.91 -14.44 -24.12
C ILE A 93 9.17 -15.31 -24.00
N ARG A 94 9.08 -16.62 -24.25
CA ARG A 94 10.25 -17.50 -24.26
C ARG A 94 11.17 -17.17 -25.42
N MET A 95 10.65 -16.95 -26.62
CA MET A 95 11.42 -16.51 -27.80
C MET A 95 12.09 -15.15 -27.56
N LEU A 96 11.34 -14.19 -26.97
CA LEU A 96 11.88 -12.88 -26.62
C LEU A 96 13.06 -12.99 -25.64
N LYS A 97 12.94 -13.82 -24.61
CA LYS A 97 14.06 -14.05 -23.67
C LYS A 97 15.28 -14.66 -24.37
N GLY A 98 15.09 -15.60 -25.29
CA GLY A 98 16.18 -16.15 -26.10
C GLY A 98 16.85 -15.07 -26.94
N TRP A 99 16.07 -14.25 -27.66
CA TRP A 99 16.57 -13.12 -28.42
C TRP A 99 17.30 -12.09 -27.56
N MET A 100 16.77 -11.78 -26.36
CA MET A 100 17.44 -10.89 -25.41
C MET A 100 18.81 -11.41 -24.99
N MET A 101 18.95 -12.72 -24.79
CA MET A 101 20.25 -13.33 -24.43
C MET A 101 21.24 -13.24 -25.59
N GLU A 102 20.80 -13.49 -26.80
CA GLU A 102 21.62 -13.41 -28.02
C GLU A 102 22.12 -11.98 -28.32
N ASN A 103 21.38 -10.97 -27.87
CA ASN A 103 21.69 -9.55 -28.06
C ASN A 103 22.19 -8.86 -26.78
N ASP A 104 22.71 -9.61 -25.83
CA ASP A 104 23.29 -9.12 -24.57
C ASP A 104 22.35 -8.31 -23.66
N TYR A 105 21.03 -8.45 -23.80
CA TYR A 105 20.08 -7.82 -22.90
C TYR A 105 19.89 -8.64 -21.61
N ALA A 106 19.91 -7.97 -20.47
CA ALA A 106 19.71 -8.58 -19.18
C ALA A 106 18.29 -9.15 -19.01
N LEU A 107 18.16 -10.40 -18.53
CA LEU A 107 16.89 -11.05 -18.23
C LEU A 107 16.27 -10.64 -16.88
N SER A 108 16.99 -9.89 -16.07
CA SER A 108 16.51 -9.32 -14.82
C SER A 108 17.07 -7.93 -14.62
N SER A 109 16.33 -7.08 -13.95
CA SER A 109 16.79 -5.76 -13.51
C SER A 109 16.82 -5.69 -11.98
N LYS A 110 17.84 -5.07 -11.43
CA LYS A 110 17.95 -4.82 -10.00
C LYS A 110 17.37 -3.46 -9.69
N LYS A 111 16.40 -3.39 -8.77
CA LYS A 111 15.82 -2.14 -8.30
C LYS A 111 15.95 -2.06 -6.79
N TYR A 112 16.57 -0.99 -6.32
CA TYR A 112 16.60 -0.73 -4.90
C TYR A 112 15.21 -0.26 -4.41
N ARG A 113 14.74 -0.86 -3.33
CA ARG A 113 13.45 -0.54 -2.72
C ARG A 113 13.69 0.11 -1.36
N ALA A 114 13.64 1.44 -1.34
CA ALA A 114 13.92 2.26 -0.17
C ALA A 114 13.13 1.88 1.08
N VAL A 115 11.84 1.59 0.92
CA VAL A 115 10.94 1.22 2.03
C VAL A 115 11.38 -0.06 2.75
N TYR A 116 12.00 -0.98 2.01
CA TYR A 116 12.39 -2.30 2.54
C TYR A 116 13.90 -2.46 2.72
N ASP A 117 14.66 -1.41 2.40
CA ASP A 117 16.14 -1.40 2.45
C ASP A 117 16.75 -2.64 1.77
N ARG A 118 16.23 -3.01 0.61
CA ARG A 118 16.70 -4.18 -0.14
C ARG A 118 16.70 -3.95 -1.64
N ILE A 119 17.59 -4.66 -2.32
CA ILE A 119 17.59 -4.76 -3.78
C ILE A 119 16.58 -5.83 -4.19
N GLY A 120 15.55 -5.43 -4.91
CA GLY A 120 14.59 -6.33 -5.53
C GLY A 120 15.02 -6.70 -6.95
N ILE A 121 14.76 -7.94 -7.36
CA ILE A 121 14.91 -8.38 -8.75
C ILE A 121 13.57 -8.13 -9.45
N GLU A 122 13.60 -7.41 -10.57
CA GLU A 122 12.42 -7.11 -11.36
C GLU A 122 12.54 -7.70 -12.78
N THR A 123 11.37 -7.96 -13.39
CA THR A 123 11.30 -8.28 -14.82
C THR A 123 11.75 -7.07 -15.64
N PRO A 124 12.59 -7.23 -16.66
CA PRO A 124 13.05 -6.16 -17.52
C PRO A 124 11.92 -5.39 -18.21
N GLY A 125 12.18 -4.12 -18.53
CA GLY A 125 11.21 -3.24 -19.17
C GLY A 125 10.71 -3.77 -20.53
N ILE A 126 11.60 -4.36 -21.32
CA ILE A 126 11.28 -5.00 -22.61
C ILE A 126 10.22 -6.09 -22.44
N ILE A 127 10.42 -7.02 -21.50
CA ILE A 127 9.45 -8.10 -21.24
C ILE A 127 8.13 -7.54 -20.70
N LYS A 128 8.20 -6.53 -19.81
CA LYS A 128 6.99 -5.85 -19.29
C LYS A 128 6.20 -5.19 -20.43
N HIS A 129 6.90 -4.55 -21.38
CA HIS A 129 6.27 -3.87 -22.50
C HIS A 129 5.67 -4.87 -23.49
N MET A 130 6.37 -5.95 -23.84
CA MET A 130 5.83 -7.03 -24.67
C MET A 130 4.55 -7.62 -24.07
N LYS A 131 4.51 -7.84 -22.76
CA LYS A 131 3.30 -8.30 -22.08
C LYS A 131 2.14 -7.31 -22.18
N LYS A 132 2.41 -5.98 -22.23
CA LYS A 132 1.36 -4.97 -22.46
C LYS A 132 0.80 -5.07 -23.87
N ILE A 133 1.65 -5.26 -24.87
CA ILE A 133 1.24 -5.47 -26.26
C ILE A 133 0.39 -6.73 -26.40
N LEU A 134 0.85 -7.85 -25.84
CA LEU A 134 0.09 -9.11 -25.87
C LEU A 134 -1.24 -9.01 -25.11
N LYS A 135 -1.29 -8.24 -24.04
CA LYS A 135 -2.55 -7.95 -23.33
C LYS A 135 -3.50 -7.11 -24.17
N PHE A 136 -2.97 -6.14 -24.93
CA PHE A 136 -3.77 -5.31 -25.84
C PHE A 136 -4.30 -6.12 -27.03
N ALA A 137 -3.51 -7.08 -27.50
CA ALA A 137 -3.88 -8.00 -28.58
C ALA A 137 -4.96 -9.03 -28.17
N LYS A 138 -5.24 -9.17 -26.87
CA LYS A 138 -6.36 -10.02 -26.42
C LYS A 138 -7.66 -9.36 -26.82
N GLU A 139 -8.51 -10.10 -27.51
CA GLU A 139 -9.92 -9.76 -27.66
C GLU A 139 -10.53 -9.47 -26.29
N ASP A 140 -11.47 -8.53 -26.21
CA ASP A 140 -12.21 -8.27 -24.99
C ASP A 140 -12.80 -9.58 -24.48
N ASP A 141 -12.46 -9.91 -23.23
CA ASP A 141 -12.98 -11.10 -22.57
C ASP A 141 -14.42 -10.80 -22.14
N ASP A 142 -15.39 -11.19 -22.96
CA ASP A 142 -16.82 -10.93 -22.77
C ASP A 142 -17.46 -11.77 -21.65
N ARG A 143 -16.68 -12.62 -20.97
CA ARG A 143 -17.15 -13.38 -19.80
C ARG A 143 -17.55 -12.43 -18.68
N ASP A 144 -18.47 -12.90 -17.84
CA ASP A 144 -18.79 -12.19 -16.60
C ASP A 144 -17.53 -11.92 -15.77
N GLU A 145 -17.45 -10.73 -15.13
CA GLU A 145 -16.25 -10.33 -14.41
C GLU A 145 -15.82 -11.37 -13.35
N GLN A 146 -16.78 -12.08 -12.75
CA GLN A 146 -16.54 -13.15 -11.78
C GLN A 146 -15.83 -14.39 -12.35
N GLU A 147 -16.00 -14.66 -13.63
CA GLU A 147 -15.41 -15.82 -14.32
C GLU A 147 -13.96 -15.56 -14.74
N LYS A 148 -13.58 -14.28 -14.87
CA LYS A 148 -12.21 -13.88 -15.24
C LYS A 148 -11.20 -14.23 -14.16
N ASP A 149 -9.96 -14.50 -14.56
CA ASP A 149 -8.86 -14.73 -13.60
C ASP A 149 -8.25 -13.44 -13.05
N ILE A 150 -8.58 -12.30 -13.64
CA ILE A 150 -8.23 -10.97 -13.17
C ILE A 150 -9.49 -10.13 -13.17
N TRP A 151 -9.97 -9.80 -11.99
CA TRP A 151 -11.16 -8.97 -11.84
C TRP A 151 -10.79 -7.49 -11.86
N ASN A 152 -11.53 -6.71 -12.63
CA ASN A 152 -11.51 -5.26 -12.54
C ASN A 152 -12.64 -4.83 -11.59
N LEU A 153 -12.25 -4.24 -10.46
CA LEU A 153 -13.19 -3.88 -9.39
C LEU A 153 -14.23 -2.83 -9.81
N LYS A 154 -13.98 -2.09 -10.89
CA LYS A 154 -14.93 -1.11 -11.44
C LYS A 154 -16.09 -1.74 -12.21
N ASN A 155 -15.95 -3.02 -12.62
CA ASN A 155 -16.96 -3.72 -13.40
C ASN A 155 -18.01 -4.43 -12.52
N PHE A 156 -17.90 -4.33 -11.21
CA PHE A 156 -18.92 -4.84 -10.30
C PHE A 156 -19.99 -3.77 -10.03
N ASP A 157 -21.24 -4.18 -9.99
CA ASP A 157 -22.45 -3.35 -9.84
C ASP A 157 -22.82 -3.02 -8.38
N PHE A 158 -21.97 -3.40 -7.42
CA PHE A 158 -22.17 -3.13 -6.00
C PHE A 158 -21.01 -2.32 -5.40
N PRO A 159 -21.25 -1.55 -4.32
CA PRO A 159 -20.22 -0.73 -3.69
C PRO A 159 -19.16 -1.59 -3.02
N ILE A 160 -17.90 -1.33 -3.35
CA ILE A 160 -16.75 -2.02 -2.75
C ILE A 160 -16.08 -1.10 -1.73
N HIS A 161 -15.91 -1.60 -0.50
CA HIS A 161 -15.29 -0.86 0.58
C HIS A 161 -13.77 -0.72 0.35
N SER A 162 -13.37 0.37 -0.29
CA SER A 162 -11.97 0.68 -0.60
C SER A 162 -11.41 1.78 0.29
N ASN A 163 -10.11 1.73 0.55
CA ASN A 163 -9.42 2.87 1.14
C ASN A 163 -8.91 3.77 0.00
N PRO A 164 -9.37 5.04 -0.10
CA PRO A 164 -9.05 5.93 -1.22
C PRO A 164 -7.55 6.18 -1.42
N ILE A 165 -6.74 6.07 -0.36
CA ILE A 165 -5.27 6.26 -0.45
C ILE A 165 -4.53 5.02 -0.95
N LEU A 166 -5.22 3.89 -1.13
CA LEU A 166 -4.67 2.67 -1.73
C LEU A 166 -5.11 2.59 -3.19
N ASN A 167 -4.18 2.22 -4.05
CA ASN A 167 -4.49 2.04 -5.47
C ASN A 167 -4.66 0.55 -5.76
N MET A 168 -5.84 0.00 -5.46
CA MET A 168 -6.22 -1.36 -5.77
C MET A 168 -7.42 -1.35 -6.71
N GLU A 169 -7.18 -1.56 -7.99
CA GLU A 169 -8.22 -1.56 -9.01
C GLU A 169 -8.54 -2.98 -9.51
N THR A 170 -7.69 -3.98 -9.19
CA THR A 170 -7.86 -5.34 -9.67
C THR A 170 -7.56 -6.38 -8.60
N ILE A 171 -8.24 -7.54 -8.68
CA ILE A 171 -7.88 -8.76 -7.96
C ILE A 171 -7.40 -9.79 -8.98
N ASN A 172 -6.23 -10.36 -8.74
CA ASN A 172 -5.59 -11.29 -9.68
C ASN A 172 -5.48 -12.68 -9.05
N PHE A 173 -6.09 -13.68 -9.66
CA PHE A 173 -6.11 -15.10 -9.23
C PHE A 173 -5.09 -15.97 -9.98
N THR A 174 -4.46 -15.49 -11.05
CA THR A 174 -3.56 -16.29 -11.92
C THR A 174 -2.37 -16.94 -11.19
N LYS A 175 -2.05 -16.50 -9.97
CA LYS A 175 -1.00 -17.10 -9.15
C LYS A 175 -1.46 -18.33 -8.35
N ILE A 176 -2.74 -18.66 -8.40
CA ILE A 176 -3.30 -19.92 -7.94
C ILE A 176 -3.30 -20.82 -9.18
N THR A 177 -2.34 -21.74 -9.26
CA THR A 177 -2.06 -22.55 -10.45
C THR A 177 -3.10 -23.68 -10.63
N GLN A 178 -3.65 -24.18 -9.52
CA GLN A 178 -4.68 -25.20 -9.50
C GLN A 178 -6.04 -24.61 -9.94
N PRO A 179 -6.65 -25.09 -11.06
CA PRO A 179 -7.88 -24.49 -11.58
C PRO A 179 -9.05 -24.58 -10.61
N ASP A 180 -9.27 -25.73 -9.98
CA ASP A 180 -10.42 -25.95 -9.09
C ASP A 180 -10.29 -25.09 -7.83
N ILE A 181 -9.11 -25.07 -7.18
CA ILE A 181 -8.84 -24.17 -6.04
C ILE A 181 -9.06 -22.71 -6.43
N ARG A 182 -8.70 -22.32 -7.65
CA ARG A 182 -8.90 -20.96 -8.13
C ARG A 182 -10.37 -20.59 -8.21
N GLU A 183 -11.20 -21.46 -8.76
CA GLU A 183 -12.65 -21.22 -8.87
C GLU A 183 -13.34 -21.23 -7.48
N GLU A 184 -12.95 -22.13 -6.59
CA GLU A 184 -13.42 -22.19 -5.21
C GLU A 184 -13.10 -20.88 -4.46
N VAL A 185 -11.86 -20.41 -4.58
CA VAL A 185 -11.42 -19.16 -3.95
C VAL A 185 -12.12 -17.94 -4.57
N LYS A 186 -12.37 -17.91 -5.89
CA LYS A 186 -13.12 -16.83 -6.53
C LYS A 186 -14.50 -16.66 -5.89
N LYS A 187 -15.23 -17.74 -5.63
CA LYS A 187 -16.57 -17.69 -5.01
C LYS A 187 -16.52 -17.08 -3.60
N ALA A 188 -15.57 -17.51 -2.77
CA ALA A 188 -15.41 -16.95 -1.43
C ALA A 188 -15.02 -15.46 -1.48
N VAL A 189 -14.06 -15.10 -2.33
CA VAL A 189 -13.62 -13.70 -2.50
C VAL A 189 -14.75 -12.82 -3.04
N PHE A 190 -15.59 -13.33 -3.95
CA PHE A 190 -16.75 -12.59 -4.43
C PHE A 190 -17.76 -12.29 -3.33
N MET A 191 -18.02 -13.26 -2.46
CA MET A 191 -18.83 -13.03 -1.25
C MET A 191 -18.18 -11.98 -0.34
N HIS A 192 -16.88 -12.10 -0.08
CA HIS A 192 -16.14 -11.16 0.78
C HIS A 192 -16.14 -9.73 0.24
N LEU A 193 -16.12 -9.53 -1.09
CA LEU A 193 -16.16 -8.20 -1.72
C LEU A 193 -17.39 -7.39 -1.32
N LYS A 194 -18.51 -8.05 -1.00
CA LYS A 194 -19.76 -7.39 -0.60
C LYS A 194 -19.73 -6.85 0.83
N TYR A 195 -18.90 -7.45 1.72
CA TYR A 195 -18.96 -7.18 3.16
C TYR A 195 -17.62 -6.75 3.77
N SER A 196 -16.51 -7.05 3.12
CA SER A 196 -15.18 -6.86 3.68
C SER A 196 -14.42 -5.72 2.99
N PRO A 197 -13.61 -4.95 3.74
CA PRO A 197 -12.73 -3.96 3.16
C PRO A 197 -11.69 -4.61 2.22
N LEU A 198 -11.37 -3.95 1.10
CA LEU A 198 -10.38 -4.43 0.14
C LEU A 198 -9.01 -4.77 0.74
N GLY A 199 -8.59 -4.06 1.79
CA GLY A 199 -7.34 -4.37 2.49
C GLY A 199 -7.37 -5.74 3.18
N THR A 200 -8.52 -6.20 3.66
CA THR A 200 -8.71 -7.55 4.22
C THR A 200 -8.61 -8.59 3.10
N ILE A 201 -9.31 -8.35 1.99
CA ILE A 201 -9.28 -9.24 0.81
C ILE A 201 -7.85 -9.35 0.24
N GLN A 202 -7.08 -8.26 0.23
CA GLN A 202 -5.68 -8.29 -0.19
C GLN A 202 -4.82 -9.21 0.70
N ASN A 203 -5.07 -9.22 2.01
CA ASN A 203 -4.40 -10.13 2.94
C ASN A 203 -4.83 -11.58 2.70
N GLU A 204 -6.11 -11.84 2.49
CA GLU A 204 -6.66 -13.15 2.13
C GLU A 204 -6.03 -13.67 0.83
N MET A 205 -6.02 -12.85 -0.21
CA MET A 205 -5.39 -13.21 -1.49
C MET A 205 -3.88 -13.44 -1.37
N THR A 206 -3.21 -12.77 -0.45
CA THR A 206 -1.78 -12.99 -0.18
C THR A 206 -1.57 -14.34 0.51
N ALA A 207 -2.39 -14.65 1.49
CA ALA A 207 -2.33 -15.89 2.25
C ALA A 207 -2.65 -17.12 1.38
N ILE A 208 -3.78 -17.08 0.65
CA ILE A 208 -4.19 -18.21 -0.20
C ILE A 208 -3.24 -18.46 -1.37
N LYS A 209 -2.68 -17.42 -2.00
CA LYS A 209 -1.65 -17.57 -3.04
C LYS A 209 -0.36 -18.21 -2.53
N ARG A 210 0.02 -17.95 -1.28
CA ARG A 210 1.17 -18.58 -0.65
C ARG A 210 0.88 -20.04 -0.37
N PHE A 211 -0.30 -20.34 0.17
CA PHE A 211 -0.73 -21.70 0.44
C PHE A 211 -0.87 -22.53 -0.84
N ALA A 212 -1.53 -22.01 -1.88
CA ALA A 212 -1.64 -22.67 -3.18
C ALA A 212 -0.28 -22.99 -3.79
N ARG A 213 0.70 -22.09 -3.67
CA ARG A 213 2.08 -22.34 -4.11
C ARG A 213 2.78 -23.42 -3.28
N PHE A 214 2.49 -23.49 -1.98
CA PHE A 214 2.98 -24.57 -1.13
C PHE A 214 2.39 -25.91 -1.58
N LEU A 215 1.08 -25.99 -1.80
CA LEU A 215 0.40 -27.19 -2.30
C LEU A 215 0.98 -27.64 -3.64
N ASP A 216 1.13 -26.73 -4.59
CA ASP A 216 1.72 -27.01 -5.91
C ASP A 216 3.10 -27.68 -5.83
N LYS A 217 3.90 -27.31 -4.82
CA LYS A 217 5.27 -27.82 -4.66
C LYS A 217 5.38 -29.06 -3.78
N ARG A 218 4.57 -29.19 -2.76
CA ARG A 218 4.71 -30.23 -1.72
C ARG A 218 3.58 -31.26 -1.70
N CYS A 219 2.41 -30.88 -2.21
CA CYS A 219 1.22 -31.72 -2.27
C CYS A 219 0.57 -31.62 -3.65
N PRO A 220 1.28 -31.98 -4.74
CA PRO A 220 0.82 -31.77 -6.13
C PRO A 220 -0.43 -32.56 -6.47
N ASP A 221 -0.78 -33.55 -5.68
CA ASP A 221 -1.98 -34.37 -5.85
C ASP A 221 -3.27 -33.61 -5.45
N ILE A 222 -3.16 -32.61 -4.57
CA ILE A 222 -4.28 -31.78 -4.15
C ILE A 222 -4.69 -30.83 -5.27
N LYS A 223 -5.87 -31.03 -5.85
CA LYS A 223 -6.45 -30.22 -6.93
C LYS A 223 -7.57 -29.30 -6.46
N SER A 224 -8.28 -29.66 -5.41
CA SER A 224 -9.41 -28.95 -4.80
C SER A 224 -9.15 -28.75 -3.30
N LEU A 225 -9.69 -27.68 -2.73
CA LEU A 225 -9.66 -27.45 -1.28
C LEU A 225 -10.45 -28.52 -0.52
N GLN A 226 -11.43 -29.19 -1.17
CA GLN A 226 -12.18 -30.30 -0.59
C GLN A 226 -11.28 -31.47 -0.16
N GLU A 227 -10.17 -31.67 -0.84
CA GLU A 227 -9.22 -32.76 -0.60
C GLU A 227 -8.26 -32.46 0.57
N LEU A 228 -8.39 -31.27 1.19
CA LEU A 228 -7.55 -30.90 2.30
C LEU A 228 -7.90 -31.71 3.55
N GLU A 229 -6.84 -32.25 4.16
CA GLU A 229 -6.86 -32.88 5.45
C GLU A 229 -6.00 -32.12 6.47
N ARG A 230 -6.20 -32.39 7.73
CA ARG A 230 -5.41 -31.79 8.81
C ARG A 230 -3.91 -31.87 8.60
N MET A 231 -3.40 -33.00 8.09
CA MET A 231 -1.97 -33.22 7.82
C MET A 231 -1.38 -32.18 6.86
N HIS A 232 -2.15 -31.69 5.87
CA HIS A 232 -1.68 -30.68 4.92
C HIS A 232 -1.49 -29.32 5.60
N ILE A 233 -2.34 -28.99 6.57
CA ILE A 233 -2.18 -27.78 7.38
C ILE A 233 -0.94 -27.90 8.28
N GLU A 234 -0.72 -29.06 8.91
CA GLU A 234 0.48 -29.29 9.73
C GLU A 234 1.77 -29.18 8.94
N GLN A 235 1.82 -29.75 7.73
CA GLN A 235 2.95 -29.61 6.83
C GLN A 235 3.17 -28.14 6.43
N TYR A 236 2.09 -27.40 6.20
CA TYR A 236 2.20 -25.96 5.91
C TYR A 236 2.72 -25.14 7.09
N LEU A 237 2.28 -25.47 8.32
CA LEU A 237 2.78 -24.83 9.55
C LEU A 237 4.29 -25.09 9.73
N ILE A 238 4.74 -26.33 9.52
CA ILE A 238 6.19 -26.69 9.54
C ILE A 238 6.94 -25.88 8.47
N TYR A 239 6.41 -25.81 7.24
CA TYR A 239 6.99 -25.00 6.17
C TYR A 239 7.13 -23.52 6.55
N LEU A 240 6.09 -22.92 7.16
CA LEU A 240 6.12 -21.52 7.61
C LEU A 240 7.16 -21.28 8.71
N GLN A 241 7.41 -22.27 9.56
CA GLN A 241 8.38 -22.17 10.66
C GLN A 241 9.82 -22.38 10.20
N THR A 242 10.06 -23.27 9.23
CA THR A 242 11.38 -23.74 8.88
C THR A 242 11.94 -23.16 7.59
N GLU A 243 11.12 -23.00 6.57
CA GLU A 243 11.56 -22.64 5.22
C GLU A 243 11.11 -21.24 4.77
N ALA A 244 10.03 -20.70 5.31
CA ALA A 244 9.53 -19.38 4.94
C ALA A 244 10.28 -18.25 5.67
N TYR A 245 11.57 -18.12 5.44
CA TYR A 245 12.51 -17.21 6.13
C TYR A 245 12.11 -15.73 6.15
N GLU A 246 11.19 -15.29 5.32
CA GLU A 246 10.90 -13.86 5.13
C GLU A 246 9.99 -13.23 6.22
N ARG A 247 9.29 -14.01 7.05
CA ARG A 247 8.36 -13.47 8.04
C ARG A 247 8.44 -14.15 9.40
N LYS A 248 8.93 -13.41 10.38
CA LYS A 248 8.90 -13.83 11.79
C LYS A 248 7.50 -13.96 12.39
N ASN A 249 6.48 -13.36 11.76
CA ASN A 249 5.10 -13.40 12.22
C ASN A 249 4.14 -13.70 11.06
N TYR A 250 3.60 -14.90 11.03
CA TYR A 250 2.62 -15.38 10.05
C TYR A 250 1.20 -15.53 10.62
N ARG A 251 0.96 -15.04 11.86
CA ARG A 251 -0.34 -15.15 12.53
C ARG A 251 -1.48 -14.57 11.69
N SER A 252 -1.34 -13.35 11.22
CA SER A 252 -2.38 -12.69 10.39
C SER A 252 -2.63 -13.41 9.06
N ASP A 253 -1.58 -13.99 8.48
CA ASP A 253 -1.70 -14.78 7.24
C ASP A 253 -2.48 -16.08 7.49
N LEU A 254 -2.25 -16.75 8.63
CA LEU A 254 -3.03 -17.95 9.00
C LEU A 254 -4.49 -17.64 9.27
N TYR A 255 -4.82 -16.53 9.95
CA TYR A 255 -6.22 -16.12 10.14
C TYR A 255 -6.90 -15.81 8.81
N ALA A 256 -6.19 -15.13 7.89
CA ALA A 256 -6.72 -14.84 6.57
C ALA A 256 -6.91 -16.11 5.74
N LEU A 257 -5.97 -17.06 5.79
CA LEU A 257 -6.07 -18.35 5.13
C LEU A 257 -7.24 -19.18 5.70
N ARG A 258 -7.32 -19.32 7.02
CA ARG A 258 -8.40 -20.02 7.70
C ARG A 258 -9.75 -19.49 7.25
N ARG A 259 -9.93 -18.16 7.28
CA ARG A 259 -11.19 -17.55 6.87
C ARG A 259 -11.59 -17.94 5.45
N VAL A 260 -10.67 -17.86 4.49
CA VAL A 260 -10.95 -18.23 3.09
C VAL A 260 -11.35 -19.70 2.98
N ILE A 261 -10.62 -20.62 3.64
CA ILE A 261 -10.88 -22.05 3.58
C ILE A 261 -12.23 -22.39 4.25
N GLU A 262 -12.51 -21.84 5.44
CA GLU A 262 -13.80 -22.07 6.14
C GLU A 262 -14.97 -21.50 5.33
N ASP A 263 -14.81 -20.33 4.71
CA ASP A 263 -15.88 -19.71 3.91
C ASP A 263 -16.11 -20.47 2.59
N VAL A 264 -15.06 -21.03 1.96
CA VAL A 264 -15.23 -22.01 0.86
C VAL A 264 -15.99 -23.24 1.37
N GLY A 265 -15.59 -23.80 2.51
CA GLY A 265 -16.30 -24.95 3.10
C GLY A 265 -17.78 -24.67 3.34
N ASN A 266 -18.11 -23.49 3.84
CA ASN A 266 -19.50 -23.06 4.05
C ASN A 266 -20.28 -22.92 2.70
N LEU A 267 -19.65 -22.36 1.66
CA LEU A 267 -20.27 -22.17 0.35
C LEU A 267 -20.58 -23.50 -0.37
N TYR A 268 -19.77 -24.51 -0.15
CA TYR A 268 -19.88 -25.82 -0.77
C TYR A 268 -20.43 -26.91 0.20
N GLU A 269 -20.79 -26.54 1.41
CA GLU A 269 -21.28 -27.44 2.47
C GLU A 269 -20.27 -28.54 2.88
N TRP A 270 -18.97 -28.26 2.76
CA TRP A 270 -17.87 -29.16 3.16
C TRP A 270 -17.52 -28.98 4.64
N LYS A 271 -18.18 -29.72 5.51
CA LYS A 271 -18.06 -29.59 6.97
C LYS A 271 -16.64 -29.80 7.50
N SER A 272 -15.85 -30.65 6.87
CA SER A 272 -14.45 -30.93 7.25
C SER A 272 -13.56 -29.70 7.25
N MET A 273 -13.88 -28.67 6.44
CA MET A 273 -13.06 -27.46 6.31
C MET A 273 -12.99 -26.64 7.61
N SER A 274 -14.03 -26.67 8.44
CA SER A 274 -14.06 -25.97 9.74
C SER A 274 -13.18 -26.60 10.81
N GLU A 275 -12.77 -27.85 10.63
CA GLU A 275 -11.97 -28.63 11.60
C GLU A 275 -10.46 -28.63 11.27
N LEU A 276 -10.05 -28.06 10.12
CA LEU A 276 -8.67 -28.09 9.67
C LEU A 276 -7.70 -27.28 10.55
N PHE A 277 -8.19 -26.20 11.18
CA PHE A 277 -7.37 -25.32 12.00
C PHE A 277 -7.69 -25.44 13.47
N LEU A 278 -6.68 -25.71 14.29
CA LEU A 278 -6.80 -25.75 15.74
C LEU A 278 -6.37 -24.41 16.36
N SER A 279 -6.85 -24.13 17.58
CA SER A 279 -6.51 -22.90 18.30
C SER A 279 -5.01 -22.72 18.53
N ASN A 280 -4.29 -23.84 18.71
CA ASN A 280 -2.84 -23.85 18.96
C ASN A 280 -1.99 -23.65 17.70
N ASP A 281 -2.58 -23.68 16.51
CA ASP A 281 -1.85 -23.42 15.24
C ASP A 281 -1.42 -21.95 15.12
N PHE A 282 -2.10 -21.06 15.84
CA PHE A 282 -1.87 -19.64 15.74
C PHE A 282 -0.80 -19.19 16.73
N PRO A 283 0.33 -18.63 16.22
CA PRO A 283 1.37 -18.10 17.10
C PRO A 283 0.80 -17.09 18.08
N SER A 284 1.39 -16.98 19.26
CA SER A 284 1.02 -15.95 20.22
C SER A 284 1.17 -14.55 19.60
N THR A 285 0.32 -13.63 20.07
CA THR A 285 0.45 -12.23 19.61
C THR A 285 1.80 -11.68 20.09
N PRO A 286 2.67 -11.21 19.20
CA PRO A 286 3.94 -10.63 19.63
C PRO A 286 3.67 -9.40 20.50
N LYS A 287 4.48 -9.19 21.53
CA LYS A 287 4.39 -7.99 22.37
C LYS A 287 4.59 -6.77 21.49
N HIS A 288 3.59 -5.92 21.42
CA HIS A 288 3.64 -4.69 20.65
C HIS A 288 4.53 -3.68 21.39
N ILE A 289 5.74 -3.46 20.91
CA ILE A 289 6.59 -2.37 21.37
C ILE A 289 6.24 -1.15 20.51
N LEU A 290 5.57 -0.17 21.11
CA LEU A 290 5.32 1.10 20.44
C LEU A 290 6.63 1.86 20.25
N ARG A 291 6.81 2.42 19.06
CA ARG A 291 7.90 3.35 18.77
C ARG A 291 7.39 4.77 18.85
N PHE A 292 8.27 5.65 19.31
CA PHE A 292 8.05 7.09 19.38
C PHE A 292 9.27 7.76 18.79
N TYR A 293 9.06 8.93 18.21
CA TYR A 293 10.15 9.85 17.92
C TYR A 293 10.40 10.72 19.16
N THR A 294 11.65 11.03 19.43
CA THR A 294 12.03 12.08 20.36
C THR A 294 11.74 13.46 19.74
N ASP A 295 11.68 14.50 20.55
CA ASP A 295 11.48 15.86 20.02
C ASP A 295 12.66 16.29 19.13
N ALA A 296 13.88 15.81 19.42
CA ALA A 296 15.05 16.02 18.59
C ALA A 296 14.94 15.31 17.21
N GLU A 297 14.45 14.08 17.19
CA GLU A 297 14.20 13.33 15.96
C GLU A 297 13.10 13.98 15.10
N ILE A 298 12.00 14.43 15.73
CA ILE A 298 10.92 15.17 15.04
C ILE A 298 11.48 16.46 14.44
N LYS A 299 12.29 17.20 15.19
CA LYS A 299 12.90 18.44 14.71
C LYS A 299 13.79 18.19 13.50
N ARG A 300 14.72 17.22 13.57
CA ARG A 300 15.60 16.84 12.46
C ARG A 300 14.80 16.44 11.22
N LEU A 301 13.76 15.63 11.39
CA LEU A 301 12.91 15.20 10.30
C LEU A 301 12.14 16.38 9.67
N ASN A 302 11.54 17.24 10.48
CA ASN A 302 10.75 18.38 10.03
C ASN A 302 11.57 19.43 9.29
N GLU A 303 12.84 19.66 9.65
CA GLU A 303 13.77 20.56 8.93
C GLU A 303 13.89 20.17 7.45
N HIS A 304 13.74 18.90 7.13
CA HIS A 304 13.76 18.39 5.76
C HIS A 304 12.37 18.29 5.14
N ILE A 305 11.34 17.98 5.92
CA ILE A 305 9.94 17.97 5.47
C ILE A 305 9.54 19.36 4.96
N PHE A 306 9.97 20.44 5.63
CA PHE A 306 9.69 21.83 5.20
C PHE A 306 10.30 22.20 3.85
N LYS A 307 11.25 21.41 3.33
CA LYS A 307 11.88 21.61 2.00
C LYS A 307 11.24 20.74 0.91
N MET A 308 10.24 19.93 1.26
CA MET A 308 9.50 19.11 0.30
C MET A 308 8.47 19.93 -0.49
N ASP A 309 7.74 19.25 -1.37
CA ASP A 309 6.56 19.85 -2.01
C ASP A 309 5.62 20.43 -0.95
N GLU A 310 5.15 21.64 -1.19
CA GLU A 310 4.40 22.44 -0.22
C GLU A 310 3.15 21.73 0.31
N GLN A 311 2.40 21.07 -0.58
CA GLN A 311 1.19 20.37 -0.18
C GLN A 311 1.47 19.05 0.55
N VAL A 312 2.56 18.36 0.21
CA VAL A 312 3.05 17.19 0.96
C VAL A 312 3.51 17.60 2.35
N CYS A 313 4.24 18.71 2.45
CA CYS A 313 4.66 19.28 3.73
C CYS A 313 3.43 19.59 4.61
N ARG A 314 2.44 20.34 4.09
CA ARG A 314 1.20 20.64 4.84
C ARG A 314 0.49 19.37 5.31
N ALA A 315 0.35 18.35 4.44
CA ALA A 315 -0.28 17.09 4.82
C ALA A 315 0.43 16.41 5.98
N LEU A 316 1.76 16.39 6.00
CA LEU A 316 2.55 15.75 7.05
C LEU A 316 2.53 16.52 8.37
N ILE A 317 2.60 17.85 8.32
CA ILE A 317 2.52 18.70 9.52
C ILE A 317 1.12 18.62 10.13
N ILE A 318 0.04 18.71 9.31
CA ILE A 318 -1.34 18.53 9.77
C ILE A 318 -1.52 17.14 10.39
N HIS A 319 -0.93 16.11 9.78
CA HIS A 319 -0.97 14.75 10.31
C HIS A 319 -0.33 14.64 11.71
N GLN A 320 0.82 15.29 11.93
CA GLN A 320 1.49 15.34 13.22
C GLN A 320 0.64 16.09 14.26
N LEU A 321 0.08 17.25 13.89
CA LEU A 321 -0.69 18.11 14.79
C LEU A 321 -2.05 17.52 15.15
N LEU A 322 -2.67 16.78 14.27
CA LEU A 322 -3.96 16.13 14.51
C LEU A 322 -3.86 14.76 15.17
N GLY A 323 -2.74 14.06 15.03
CA GLY A 323 -2.59 12.67 15.53
C GLY A 323 -3.54 11.66 14.90
N THR A 324 -4.11 11.96 13.72
CA THR A 324 -5.05 11.10 12.99
C THR A 324 -4.36 9.88 12.38
N ARG A 325 -5.08 8.94 11.76
CA ARG A 325 -4.46 7.98 10.86
C ARG A 325 -4.10 8.69 9.56
N ILE A 326 -3.04 8.25 8.89
CA ILE A 326 -2.61 8.89 7.63
C ILE A 326 -3.71 8.83 6.56
N SER A 327 -4.51 7.76 6.52
CA SER A 327 -5.69 7.69 5.65
C SER A 327 -6.64 8.84 5.90
N ASP A 328 -6.92 9.10 7.17
CA ASP A 328 -7.91 10.11 7.57
C ASP A 328 -7.40 11.53 7.30
N THR A 329 -6.08 11.76 7.43
CA THR A 329 -5.46 13.04 7.04
C THR A 329 -5.51 13.25 5.53
N LEU A 330 -5.13 12.25 4.73
CA LEU A 330 -5.06 12.40 3.28
C LEU A 330 -6.44 12.44 2.61
N THR A 331 -7.48 11.99 3.30
CA THR A 331 -8.88 12.06 2.84
C THR A 331 -9.69 13.19 3.49
N LEU A 332 -9.04 14.17 4.10
CA LEU A 332 -9.73 15.37 4.59
C LEU A 332 -10.44 16.09 3.43
N LYS A 333 -11.68 16.49 3.67
CA LYS A 333 -12.51 17.17 2.70
C LYS A 333 -12.40 18.70 2.86
N PRO A 334 -12.63 19.49 1.81
CA PRO A 334 -12.58 20.95 1.88
C PRO A 334 -13.56 21.58 2.91
N ASP A 335 -14.67 20.91 3.19
CA ASP A 335 -15.71 21.33 4.16
C ASP A 335 -15.47 20.81 5.59
N CYS A 336 -14.26 20.33 5.91
CA CYS A 336 -13.95 19.71 7.20
C CYS A 336 -13.91 20.70 8.38
N LEU A 337 -13.77 22.00 8.13
CA LEU A 337 -13.66 23.02 9.18
C LEU A 337 -15.00 23.66 9.50
N SER A 338 -15.25 23.91 10.77
CA SER A 338 -16.37 24.72 11.26
C SER A 338 -15.91 25.61 12.42
N MET A 339 -16.58 26.76 12.60
CA MET A 339 -16.36 27.65 13.74
C MET A 339 -17.65 27.72 14.57
N ARG A 340 -17.52 27.49 15.89
CA ARG A 340 -18.63 27.58 16.85
C ARG A 340 -18.12 28.26 18.12
N GLU A 341 -18.83 29.24 18.59
CA GLU A 341 -18.49 29.98 19.82
C GLU A 341 -17.03 30.49 19.84
N GLY A 342 -16.53 30.98 18.71
CA GLY A 342 -15.16 31.45 18.58
C GLY A 342 -14.07 30.38 18.60
N ARG A 343 -14.43 29.10 18.47
CA ARG A 343 -13.50 27.97 18.43
C ARG A 343 -13.60 27.23 17.12
N TYR A 344 -12.46 26.84 16.59
CA TYR A 344 -12.39 25.99 15.40
C TYR A 344 -12.57 24.51 15.75
N PHE A 345 -13.35 23.82 14.93
CA PHE A 345 -13.55 22.38 14.98
C PHE A 345 -13.21 21.77 13.63
N ILE A 346 -12.63 20.58 13.68
CA ILE A 346 -12.40 19.77 12.49
C ILE A 346 -13.25 18.52 12.53
N ARG A 347 -14.00 18.25 11.44
CA ARG A 347 -14.70 16.99 11.19
C ARG A 347 -13.79 16.05 10.43
N ILE A 348 -13.63 14.83 10.92
CA ILE A 348 -12.78 13.79 10.36
C ILE A 348 -13.65 12.58 10.02
N ASP A 349 -13.83 12.33 8.73
CA ASP A 349 -14.52 11.16 8.22
C ASP A 349 -13.51 10.02 8.14
N GLN A 350 -13.50 9.13 9.15
CA GLN A 350 -12.52 8.05 9.20
C GLN A 350 -12.79 6.99 8.13
N VAL A 351 -11.75 6.59 7.42
CA VAL A 351 -11.84 5.55 6.37
C VAL A 351 -12.22 4.17 6.96
N LYS A 352 -11.86 3.90 8.23
CA LYS A 352 -12.04 2.57 8.85
C LYS A 352 -13.13 2.51 9.91
N SER A 353 -13.69 3.63 10.34
CA SER A 353 -14.64 3.67 11.46
C SER A 353 -15.65 4.80 11.28
N VAL A 354 -15.94 5.51 12.34
CA VAL A 354 -16.99 6.54 12.36
C VAL A 354 -16.43 7.95 12.19
N THR A 355 -17.26 8.86 11.73
CA THR A 355 -16.96 10.30 11.72
C THR A 355 -16.92 10.83 13.14
N TYR A 356 -15.93 11.69 13.43
CA TYR A 356 -15.85 12.41 14.69
C TYR A 356 -15.36 13.85 14.48
N GLU A 357 -15.65 14.68 15.46
CA GLU A 357 -15.21 16.08 15.51
C GLU A 357 -14.30 16.30 16.72
N LYS A 358 -13.34 17.21 16.55
CA LYS A 358 -12.55 17.72 17.68
C LYS A 358 -12.22 19.20 17.51
N ALA A 359 -12.06 19.89 18.63
CA ALA A 359 -11.55 21.26 18.64
C ALA A 359 -10.07 21.28 18.21
N ILE A 360 -9.69 22.32 17.48
CA ILE A 360 -8.32 22.59 17.04
C ILE A 360 -7.97 24.05 17.32
N SER A 361 -6.67 24.36 17.41
CA SER A 361 -6.22 25.73 17.53
C SER A 361 -6.38 26.52 16.24
N GLU A 362 -6.36 27.84 16.34
CA GLU A 362 -6.47 28.72 15.19
C GLU A 362 -5.33 28.51 14.18
N GLU A 363 -4.09 28.27 14.65
CA GLU A 363 -2.93 28.03 13.80
C GLU A 363 -3.10 26.76 12.95
N VAL A 364 -3.67 25.70 13.55
CA VAL A 364 -3.96 24.45 12.82
C VAL A 364 -5.07 24.69 11.80
N ALA A 365 -6.11 25.46 12.18
CA ALA A 365 -7.20 25.81 11.26
C ALA A 365 -6.67 26.63 10.07
N GLN A 366 -5.83 27.63 10.31
CA GLN A 366 -5.21 28.45 9.27
C GLN A 366 -4.32 27.61 8.34
N LEU A 367 -3.57 26.65 8.87
CA LEU A 367 -2.75 25.75 8.05
C LEU A 367 -3.62 24.86 7.13
N ILE A 368 -4.77 24.40 7.65
CA ILE A 368 -5.73 23.61 6.86
C ILE A 368 -6.39 24.51 5.80
N MET A 369 -6.80 25.72 6.13
CA MET A 369 -7.36 26.68 5.16
C MET A 369 -6.36 26.96 4.03
N LYS A 370 -5.09 27.20 4.31
CA LYS A 370 -4.05 27.37 3.30
C LYS A 370 -3.91 26.13 2.39
N ALA A 371 -4.10 24.92 2.94
CA ALA A 371 -4.08 23.70 2.13
C ALA A 371 -5.32 23.59 1.23
N ILE A 372 -6.49 24.03 1.70
CA ILE A 372 -7.74 24.09 0.94
C ILE A 372 -7.58 25.09 -0.21
N ASP A 373 -7.17 26.32 0.09
CA ASP A 373 -7.00 27.41 -0.89
C ASP A 373 -6.03 26.99 -2.00
N TYR A 374 -4.87 26.44 -1.64
CA TYR A 374 -3.89 25.94 -2.61
C TYR A 374 -4.51 24.92 -3.58
N THR A 375 -5.33 24.00 -3.08
CA THR A 375 -5.94 22.97 -3.91
C THR A 375 -7.04 23.55 -4.78
N LYS A 376 -7.85 24.44 -4.22
CA LYS A 376 -8.94 25.13 -4.94
C LYS A 376 -8.41 26.01 -6.07
N GLU A 377 -7.37 26.80 -5.82
CA GLU A 377 -6.73 27.66 -6.83
C GLU A 377 -6.15 26.87 -8.00
N ARG A 378 -5.60 25.67 -7.70
CA ARG A 378 -4.85 24.90 -8.70
C ARG A 378 -5.69 23.89 -9.46
N TYR A 379 -6.72 23.34 -8.83
CA TYR A 379 -7.52 22.21 -9.38
C TYR A 379 -9.03 22.48 -9.37
N GLY A 380 -9.49 23.63 -8.84
CA GLY A 380 -10.92 23.91 -8.66
C GLY A 380 -11.52 23.09 -7.51
N GLU A 381 -12.81 22.79 -7.63
CA GLU A 381 -13.53 22.00 -6.62
C GLU A 381 -13.07 20.53 -6.67
N THR A 382 -12.64 20.01 -5.53
CA THR A 382 -12.15 18.62 -5.38
C THR A 382 -12.82 17.93 -4.20
N THR A 383 -12.85 16.60 -4.22
CA THR A 383 -13.39 15.81 -3.10
C THR A 383 -12.49 15.86 -1.86
N TYR A 384 -11.17 16.00 -2.05
CA TYR A 384 -10.17 15.97 -0.99
C TYR A 384 -9.27 17.20 -1.04
N ILE A 385 -8.70 17.57 0.11
CA ILE A 385 -7.71 18.66 0.20
C ILE A 385 -6.38 18.24 -0.42
N PHE A 386 -5.94 17.01 -0.20
CA PHE A 386 -4.64 16.49 -0.62
C PHE A 386 -4.81 15.57 -1.83
N VAL A 387 -4.77 16.13 -3.03
CA VAL A 387 -5.03 15.42 -4.29
C VAL A 387 -3.77 15.19 -5.12
N LYS A 388 -3.80 14.16 -5.96
CA LYS A 388 -2.72 13.88 -6.90
C LYS A 388 -2.64 14.95 -7.97
N LYS A 389 -1.41 15.37 -8.32
CA LYS A 389 -1.18 16.35 -9.39
C LYS A 389 -1.73 15.92 -10.75
N ASN A 390 -1.63 14.64 -11.07
CA ASN A 390 -2.04 14.08 -12.38
C ASN A 390 -3.49 13.57 -12.42
N ASP A 391 -4.16 13.46 -11.26
CA ASP A 391 -5.54 12.99 -11.14
C ASP A 391 -6.17 13.60 -9.88
N PRO A 392 -6.66 14.85 -9.94
CA PRO A 392 -7.22 15.56 -8.78
C PRO A 392 -8.51 14.94 -8.23
N THR A 393 -9.08 13.93 -8.88
CA THR A 393 -10.23 13.18 -8.37
C THR A 393 -9.83 12.19 -7.26
N LYS A 394 -8.53 11.90 -7.13
CA LYS A 394 -7.99 10.94 -6.16
C LYS A 394 -7.08 11.62 -5.14
N PRO A 395 -7.12 11.19 -3.87
CA PRO A 395 -6.23 11.73 -2.85
C PRO A 395 -4.78 11.27 -3.06
N TYR A 396 -3.83 11.89 -2.36
CA TYR A 396 -2.45 11.41 -2.30
C TYR A 396 -2.40 9.94 -1.89
N GLN A 397 -1.53 9.17 -2.51
CA GLN A 397 -1.26 7.79 -2.13
C GLN A 397 -0.19 7.74 -1.03
N TYR A 398 -0.45 6.95 0.01
CA TYR A 398 0.50 6.78 1.09
C TYR A 398 1.88 6.30 0.62
N ASN A 399 1.92 5.32 -0.30
CA ASN A 399 3.18 4.78 -0.81
C ASN A 399 4.03 5.85 -1.53
N MET A 400 3.40 6.82 -2.19
CA MET A 400 4.13 7.92 -2.83
C MET A 400 4.83 8.79 -1.78
N ILE A 401 4.11 9.21 -0.75
CA ILE A 401 4.66 10.03 0.34
C ILE A 401 5.75 9.24 1.09
N GLN A 402 5.49 7.99 1.42
CA GLN A 402 6.44 7.15 2.13
C GLN A 402 7.75 6.98 1.34
N ASN A 403 7.67 6.72 0.03
CA ASN A 403 8.86 6.60 -0.80
C ASN A 403 9.67 7.89 -0.86
N GLN A 404 9.02 9.05 -1.02
CA GLN A 404 9.68 10.34 -1.04
C GLN A 404 10.42 10.64 0.28
N ILE A 405 9.78 10.35 1.41
CA ILE A 405 10.39 10.58 2.74
C ILE A 405 11.53 9.60 2.99
N MET A 406 11.37 8.32 2.69
CA MET A 406 12.43 7.34 2.86
C MET A 406 13.65 7.63 1.99
N GLU A 407 13.41 8.11 0.77
CA GLU A 407 14.48 8.57 -0.12
C GLU A 407 15.19 9.81 0.44
N MET A 408 14.43 10.80 0.93
CA MET A 408 14.97 11.99 1.58
C MET A 408 15.81 11.64 2.82
N ILE A 409 15.32 10.76 3.69
CA ILE A 409 16.03 10.32 4.90
C ILE A 409 17.38 9.73 4.53
N ARG A 410 17.43 8.93 3.46
CA ARG A 410 18.67 8.31 3.01
C ARG A 410 19.62 9.31 2.36
N GLN A 411 19.12 10.15 1.44
CA GLN A 411 19.95 11.14 0.75
C GLN A 411 20.55 12.18 1.71
N LYS A 412 19.84 12.51 2.79
CA LYS A 412 20.27 13.48 3.80
C LYS A 412 20.90 12.85 5.04
N ASP A 413 21.04 11.51 5.04
CA ASP A 413 21.59 10.74 6.16
C ASP A 413 20.95 11.09 7.51
N ILE A 414 19.61 11.19 7.55
CA ILE A 414 18.88 11.56 8.77
C ILE A 414 18.90 10.37 9.72
N ARG A 415 19.55 10.54 10.88
CA ARG A 415 19.74 9.49 11.88
C ARG A 415 18.86 9.69 13.11
N ASP A 416 18.49 8.57 13.74
CA ASP A 416 17.85 8.56 15.06
C ASP A 416 18.86 8.85 16.18
N ASP A 417 18.39 8.92 17.42
CA ASP A 417 19.23 9.23 18.57
C ASP A 417 20.25 8.13 18.92
N ASN A 418 20.12 6.93 18.33
CA ASN A 418 21.09 5.83 18.45
C ASN A 418 22.12 5.83 17.31
N GLY A 419 22.03 6.78 16.38
CA GLY A 419 22.93 6.85 15.23
C GLY A 419 22.55 5.94 14.05
N GLU A 420 21.43 5.22 14.14
CA GLU A 420 20.89 4.43 13.04
C GLU A 420 20.09 5.31 12.08
N LEU A 421 19.95 4.86 10.82
CA LEU A 421 19.11 5.57 9.85
C LEU A 421 17.67 5.68 10.37
N LEU A 422 17.11 6.90 10.41
CA LEU A 422 15.78 7.14 10.96
C LEU A 422 14.71 6.29 10.26
N ARG A 423 13.98 5.50 11.03
CA ARG A 423 12.89 4.69 10.51
C ARG A 423 11.60 5.50 10.44
N PHE A 424 11.16 5.79 9.22
CA PHE A 424 9.92 6.54 9.01
C PHE A 424 8.66 5.68 9.16
N GLY A 425 7.67 6.21 9.88
CA GLY A 425 6.35 5.62 10.00
C GLY A 425 5.32 6.66 10.42
N THR A 426 4.30 6.88 9.61
CA THR A 426 3.23 7.85 9.92
C THR A 426 2.47 7.49 11.20
N HIS A 427 2.37 6.20 11.51
CA HIS A 427 1.72 5.75 12.75
C HIS A 427 2.52 6.14 14.01
N ILE A 428 3.85 6.33 13.88
CA ILE A 428 4.70 6.78 14.98
C ILE A 428 4.31 8.20 15.42
N PHE A 429 3.98 9.12 14.49
CA PHE A 429 3.50 10.45 14.84
C PHE A 429 2.22 10.41 15.69
N ARG A 430 1.29 9.52 15.32
CA ARG A 430 0.08 9.30 16.11
C ARG A 430 0.39 8.74 17.50
N HIS A 431 1.38 7.86 17.62
CA HIS A 431 1.86 7.41 18.92
C HIS A 431 2.47 8.54 19.74
N CYS A 432 3.29 9.41 19.12
CA CYS A 432 3.84 10.60 19.78
C CYS A 432 2.73 11.54 20.27
N TYR A 433 1.67 11.75 19.45
CA TYR A 433 0.52 12.55 19.84
C TYR A 433 -0.20 11.93 21.05
N GLY A 434 -0.51 10.64 21.00
CA GLY A 434 -1.13 9.92 22.12
C GLY A 434 -0.27 9.92 23.39
N LYS A 435 1.04 9.76 23.27
CA LYS A 435 2.00 9.86 24.38
C LYS A 435 1.96 11.24 25.02
N LYS A 436 2.02 12.32 24.22
CA LYS A 436 1.95 13.70 24.73
C LYS A 436 0.66 13.97 25.51
N LEU A 437 -0.49 13.48 25.01
CA LEU A 437 -1.75 13.61 25.75
C LEU A 437 -1.72 12.85 27.09
N THR A 438 -1.09 11.69 27.14
CA THR A 438 -0.91 10.93 28.38
C THR A 438 0.00 11.66 29.36
N GLU A 439 1.09 12.27 28.88
CA GLU A 439 2.01 13.09 29.69
C GLU A 439 1.35 14.37 30.23
N MET A 440 0.32 14.88 29.53
CA MET A 440 -0.51 16.00 29.98
C MET A 440 -1.67 15.56 30.91
N HIS A 441 -1.68 14.31 31.38
CA HIS A 441 -2.71 13.74 32.25
C HIS A 441 -4.13 13.77 31.71
N VAL A 442 -4.28 13.81 30.36
CA VAL A 442 -5.60 13.76 29.74
C VAL A 442 -6.26 12.41 30.03
N ASP A 443 -7.55 12.41 30.34
CA ASP A 443 -8.34 11.23 30.60
C ASP A 443 -8.39 10.25 29.42
N ASP A 444 -8.44 8.94 29.69
CA ASP A 444 -8.39 7.88 28.67
C ASP A 444 -9.52 7.97 27.65
N TRP A 445 -10.72 8.31 28.07
CA TRP A 445 -11.84 8.53 27.16
C TRP A 445 -11.62 9.74 26.26
N MET A 446 -11.07 10.79 26.83
CA MET A 446 -10.73 11.99 26.06
C MET A 446 -9.63 11.70 25.05
N ILE A 447 -8.57 10.97 25.45
CA ILE A 447 -7.50 10.53 24.53
C ILE A 447 -8.10 9.66 23.42
N ALA A 448 -8.93 8.68 23.75
CA ALA A 448 -9.60 7.84 22.77
C ALA A 448 -10.42 8.66 21.79
N ARG A 449 -11.20 9.62 22.28
CA ARG A 449 -12.03 10.52 21.46
C ARG A 449 -11.20 11.42 20.55
N LEU A 450 -10.12 12.03 21.06
CA LEU A 450 -9.21 12.89 20.28
C LEU A 450 -8.48 12.12 19.18
N LEU A 451 -8.23 10.84 19.40
CA LEU A 451 -7.66 9.92 18.41
C LEU A 451 -8.71 9.26 17.51
N GLY A 452 -10.01 9.44 17.77
CA GLY A 452 -11.08 8.77 17.03
C GLY A 452 -11.09 7.26 17.23
N HIS A 453 -10.84 6.79 18.46
CA HIS A 453 -11.02 5.40 18.87
C HIS A 453 -12.43 5.20 19.43
N THR A 454 -13.00 4.01 19.19
CA THR A 454 -14.31 3.62 19.73
C THR A 454 -14.21 3.03 21.15
N SER A 455 -13.00 2.75 21.63
CA SER A 455 -12.73 2.22 22.97
C SER A 455 -11.41 2.73 23.54
N THR A 456 -11.25 2.65 24.85
CA THR A 456 -10.02 3.03 25.55
C THR A 456 -8.92 1.97 25.50
N GLN A 457 -9.21 0.76 24.98
CA GLN A 457 -8.27 -0.37 24.98
C GLN A 457 -6.92 -0.03 24.31
N SER A 458 -6.94 0.78 23.24
CA SER A 458 -5.72 1.23 22.57
C SER A 458 -4.94 2.28 23.38
N VAL A 459 -5.59 3.00 24.29
CA VAL A 459 -4.95 4.05 25.11
C VAL A 459 -4.06 3.41 26.18
N HIS A 460 -4.40 2.25 26.69
CA HIS A 460 -3.58 1.51 27.65
C HIS A 460 -2.15 1.25 27.17
N TYR A 461 -1.94 1.16 25.85
CA TYR A 461 -0.58 1.03 25.30
C TYR A 461 0.26 2.29 25.54
N TYR A 462 -0.33 3.49 25.51
CA TYR A 462 0.38 4.74 25.80
C TYR A 462 0.68 4.88 27.28
N ARG A 463 -0.23 4.46 28.17
CA ARG A 463 -0.03 4.49 29.61
C ARG A 463 1.02 3.49 30.11
N LYS A 464 1.11 2.29 29.54
CA LYS A 464 2.14 1.31 29.90
C LYS A 464 3.58 1.84 29.72
N ILE A 465 3.78 2.82 28.86
CA ILE A 465 5.08 3.48 28.65
C ILE A 465 5.29 4.58 29.67
N GLY A 466 4.21 5.12 30.23
CA GLY A 466 4.24 6.11 31.30
C GLY A 466 4.65 5.60 32.68
N ASN A 467 5.01 4.30 32.83
CA ASN A 467 5.46 3.78 34.13
C ASN A 467 6.71 4.52 34.66
N LYS A 468 7.55 5.03 33.78
CA LYS A 468 8.67 5.90 34.15
C LYS A 468 8.18 7.26 34.66
N LEU A 469 7.19 7.84 33.96
CA LEU A 469 6.53 9.09 34.37
C LEU A 469 5.81 8.92 35.71
N MET A 470 5.06 7.79 35.85
CA MET A 470 4.40 7.46 37.13
C MET A 470 5.40 7.25 38.28
N ALA A 471 6.58 6.67 37.96
CA ALA A 471 7.65 6.52 38.92
C ALA A 471 8.25 7.87 39.32
N ASP A 472 8.39 8.81 38.38
CA ASP A 472 8.92 10.12 38.64
C ASP A 472 7.90 11.01 39.37
N GLU A 473 6.62 10.97 39.01
CA GLU A 473 5.56 11.76 39.67
C GLU A 473 5.19 11.25 41.07
N THR A 474 5.28 9.94 41.29
CA THR A 474 5.05 9.36 42.62
C THR A 474 6.29 9.39 43.49
N ARG A 475 7.45 9.90 43.01
CA ARG A 475 8.69 9.96 43.77
C ARG A 475 8.53 10.71 45.09
N THR A 476 8.01 11.95 45.03
CA THR A 476 7.78 12.77 46.22
C THR A 476 6.77 12.17 47.17
N ALA A 477 5.74 11.48 46.65
CA ALA A 477 4.78 10.76 47.47
C ALA A 477 5.41 9.54 48.15
N ARG A 478 6.24 8.78 47.41
CA ARG A 478 6.97 7.62 47.95
C ARG A 478 8.00 8.07 48.98
N GLU A 479 8.79 9.10 48.70
CA GLU A 479 9.74 9.64 49.64
C GLU A 479 9.07 10.07 50.97
N LYS A 480 7.87 10.70 50.88
CA LYS A 480 7.07 11.01 52.09
C LYS A 480 6.54 9.77 52.80
N MET A 481 6.09 8.76 52.03
CA MET A 481 5.66 7.50 52.61
C MET A 481 6.82 6.73 53.27
N ASP A 482 7.97 6.71 52.61
CA ASP A 482 9.19 6.10 53.14
C ASP A 482 9.65 6.79 54.47
N MET A 483 9.57 8.15 54.52
CA MET A 483 9.82 8.89 55.75
C MET A 483 8.84 8.53 56.88
N ILE A 484 7.53 8.44 56.56
CA ILE A 484 6.50 8.02 57.53
C ILE A 484 6.73 6.57 58.02
N LEU A 485 7.14 5.69 57.09
CA LEU A 485 7.48 4.32 57.43
C LEU A 485 8.72 4.19 58.31
N LEU A 486 9.75 5.01 58.01
CA LEU A 486 10.96 5.08 58.87
C LEU A 486 10.64 5.60 60.26
N ASP A 487 9.87 6.69 60.35
CA ASP A 487 9.39 7.19 61.68
C ASP A 487 8.59 6.13 62.47
N ILE A 488 7.79 5.33 61.80
CA ILE A 488 7.05 4.25 62.42
C ILE A 488 7.98 3.12 62.86
N ILE A 489 8.99 2.77 62.07
CA ILE A 489 9.94 1.70 62.38
C ILE A 489 10.87 2.15 63.52
N GLU A 490 11.38 3.38 63.48
CA GLU A 490 12.18 3.96 64.58
C GLU A 490 11.37 4.04 65.89
N GLY A 491 10.06 4.34 65.81
CA GLY A 491 9.16 4.32 67.00
C GLY A 491 8.85 2.91 67.53
N TRP A 492 9.12 1.86 66.79
CA TRP A 492 8.95 0.47 67.30
C TRP A 492 10.12 0.01 68.20
N ASP A 493 11.33 0.57 68.02
CA ASP A 493 12.47 0.26 68.88
C ASP A 493 12.32 0.84 70.28
N ASP A 494 11.39 1.81 70.46
CA ASP A 494 11.06 2.38 71.79
C ASP A 494 10.05 1.53 72.60
N TYR A 495 9.51 0.45 72.01
CA TYR A 495 8.60 -0.50 72.68
C TYR A 495 9.30 -1.86 72.90
N GLU A 496 10.44 -1.87 73.60
CA GLU A 496 10.91 -3.10 74.25
C GLU A 496 10.05 -3.36 75.49
N ILE A 497 9.30 -4.49 75.46
CA ILE A 497 8.64 -5.11 76.59
C ILE A 497 9.64 -5.98 77.32
#